data_df03c5aebfdf7d24c3f99bf64c8f82b7
#
_entry.id   df03c5aebfdf7d24c3f99bf64c8f82b7
#
_cell.length_a   1.000
_cell.length_b   1.000
_cell.length_c   1.000
_cell.angle_alpha   90.00
_cell.angle_beta   90.00
_cell.angle_gamma   90.00
#
_symmetry.space_group_name_H-M   'P 1'
#
loop_
_entity.id
_entity.type
_entity.pdbx_description
1 polymer ?
#
loop_
_entity_poly.entity_id
_entity_poly.type
_entity_poly.pdbx_seq_one_letter_code
_entity_poly.pdbx_strand_id
1 'polypeptide(L)'
;VIAMSSVVLSKKTILVTGAAGFIGSNLIKRLYNDVKDVTVIGIDNMNDYYDVRLKEARLTELSIHPSFVFIKGSIADKGLVEDVFKQYHPQIVVNLAAQAGVRYSIINPDAYIESNLIGFYNILETCRHSYDEGNTAVEHLVYASSSSVYGSNKKVPYSIDDQVDNPVSLYAATKKSDELMAHAYAKLYNIPSTGLRFFTVYGPAGRPDMAYFGFTDKLRAGKTIQIFNYGNCKRDFTYIDDIVTGLEKVMAKAPDKATGVDGLPVPPYALYNIGNGTPEKLLDFVQILSEELVRAGVLPKDYDFEAHKELVPMQAGDVPVTYADTSALERDFGFKPNTDLRTGLRKFAEWYRDFYI
;
A
#
# COMPACT_ATOMS: atom_id res chain seq x y z
N VAL A 1 6.15 -2.14 -24.17
CA VAL A 1 5.31 -0.97 -23.81
C VAL A 1 3.86 -1.45 -23.76
N ILE A 2 3.19 -1.21 -22.66
CA ILE A 2 1.77 -1.56 -22.48
C ILE A 2 0.92 -0.43 -23.09
N ALA A 3 -0.05 -0.78 -23.93
CA ALA A 3 -1.02 0.19 -24.44
C ALA A 3 -1.92 0.65 -23.28
N MET A 4 -2.13 1.97 -23.15
CA MET A 4 -2.91 2.55 -22.07
C MET A 4 -3.77 3.70 -22.55
N SER A 5 -4.91 3.92 -21.85
CA SER A 5 -5.82 5.02 -22.07
C SER A 5 -5.98 5.85 -20.81
N SER A 6 -6.17 7.16 -20.99
CA SER A 6 -6.46 8.08 -19.89
C SER A 6 -7.82 7.77 -19.26
N VAL A 7 -7.87 7.85 -17.94
CA VAL A 7 -9.08 7.73 -17.13
C VAL A 7 -9.28 9.05 -16.41
N VAL A 8 -10.40 9.71 -16.68
CA VAL A 8 -10.77 10.97 -16.03
C VAL A 8 -11.27 10.67 -14.62
N LEU A 9 -10.65 11.25 -13.61
CA LEU A 9 -11.03 11.05 -12.21
C LEU A 9 -12.12 12.01 -11.75
N SER A 10 -12.19 13.23 -12.33
CA SER A 10 -13.22 14.22 -11.97
C SER A 10 -14.61 13.74 -12.32
N LYS A 11 -15.57 14.08 -11.47
CA LYS A 11 -17.00 13.69 -11.59
C LYS A 11 -17.23 12.18 -11.57
N LYS A 12 -16.30 11.43 -11.03
CA LYS A 12 -16.40 9.96 -10.89
C LYS A 12 -16.72 9.58 -9.46
N THR A 13 -17.29 8.39 -9.32
CA THR A 13 -17.40 7.69 -8.05
C THR A 13 -16.27 6.68 -7.94
N ILE A 14 -15.47 6.84 -6.91
CA ILE A 14 -14.28 6.01 -6.64
C ILE A 14 -14.53 5.20 -5.38
N LEU A 15 -14.44 3.89 -5.48
CA LEU A 15 -14.44 3.00 -4.32
C LEU A 15 -13.01 2.78 -3.85
N VAL A 16 -12.74 3.11 -2.58
CA VAL A 16 -11.47 2.80 -1.93
C VAL A 16 -11.73 1.83 -0.78
N THR A 17 -11.22 0.62 -0.87
CA THR A 17 -11.24 -0.33 0.23
C THR A 17 -9.98 -0.17 1.09
N GLY A 18 -10.06 -0.45 2.37
CA GLY A 18 -8.99 -0.09 3.30
C GLY A 18 -8.96 1.41 3.58
N ALA A 19 -10.12 2.06 3.54
CA ALA A 19 -10.26 3.52 3.60
C ALA A 19 -9.73 4.16 4.88
N ALA A 20 -9.79 3.45 6.01
CA ALA A 20 -9.25 3.91 7.29
C ALA A 20 -7.79 3.49 7.52
N GLY A 21 -7.18 2.79 6.55
CA GLY A 21 -5.78 2.41 6.57
C GLY A 21 -4.85 3.58 6.25
N PHE A 22 -3.56 3.35 6.44
CA PHE A 22 -2.53 4.36 6.21
C PHE A 22 -2.54 4.91 4.78
N ILE A 23 -2.42 4.02 3.80
CA ILE A 23 -2.38 4.43 2.39
C ILE A 23 -3.75 4.88 1.91
N GLY A 24 -4.81 4.14 2.26
CA GLY A 24 -6.18 4.43 1.82
C GLY A 24 -6.67 5.80 2.26
N SER A 25 -6.50 6.15 3.53
CA SER A 25 -6.93 7.46 4.04
C SER A 25 -6.15 8.62 3.42
N ASN A 26 -4.84 8.46 3.23
CA ASN A 26 -4.02 9.48 2.57
C ASN A 26 -4.37 9.63 1.08
N LEU A 27 -4.69 8.54 0.40
CA LEU A 27 -5.18 8.61 -0.98
C LEU A 27 -6.49 9.39 -1.08
N ILE A 28 -7.46 9.07 -0.22
CA ILE A 28 -8.76 9.76 -0.24
C ILE A 28 -8.59 11.27 0.01
N LYS A 29 -7.77 11.63 0.98
CA LYS A 29 -7.41 13.02 1.27
C LYS A 29 -6.85 13.75 0.05
N ARG A 30 -5.93 13.10 -0.67
CA ARG A 30 -5.32 13.63 -1.88
C ARG A 30 -6.34 13.78 -3.01
N LEU A 31 -7.23 12.81 -3.18
CA LEU A 31 -8.26 12.87 -4.20
C LEU A 31 -9.19 14.08 -3.99
N TYR A 32 -9.60 14.37 -2.76
CA TYR A 32 -10.41 15.53 -2.47
C TYR A 32 -9.66 16.86 -2.64
N ASN A 33 -8.35 16.84 -2.48
CA ASN A 33 -7.52 18.04 -2.72
C ASN A 33 -7.31 18.31 -4.21
N ASP A 34 -7.11 17.29 -5.01
CA ASP A 34 -6.63 17.43 -6.40
C ASP A 34 -7.73 17.25 -7.45
N VAL A 35 -8.80 16.52 -7.13
CA VAL A 35 -9.83 16.11 -8.11
C VAL A 35 -11.15 16.83 -7.87
N LYS A 36 -11.67 17.48 -8.91
CA LYS A 36 -12.96 18.19 -8.84
C LYS A 36 -14.13 17.23 -8.86
N ASP A 37 -15.15 17.54 -8.04
CA ASP A 37 -16.44 16.86 -8.05
C ASP A 37 -16.33 15.32 -7.89
N VAL A 38 -15.33 14.87 -7.15
CA VAL A 38 -15.15 13.47 -6.87
C VAL A 38 -16.08 13.01 -5.74
N THR A 39 -16.61 11.81 -5.89
CA THR A 39 -17.33 11.08 -4.84
C THR A 39 -16.51 9.87 -4.45
N VAL A 40 -16.17 9.73 -3.18
CA VAL A 40 -15.41 8.56 -2.69
C VAL A 40 -16.27 7.76 -1.73
N ILE A 41 -16.37 6.47 -2.02
CA ILE A 41 -16.98 5.48 -1.12
C ILE A 41 -15.84 4.69 -0.49
N GLY A 42 -15.74 4.75 0.83
CA GLY A 42 -14.70 4.04 1.58
C GLY A 42 -15.25 2.85 2.34
N ILE A 43 -14.61 1.70 2.25
CA ILE A 43 -14.91 0.50 3.05
C ILE A 43 -13.72 0.20 3.95
N ASP A 44 -13.98 -0.08 5.21
CA ASP A 44 -12.99 -0.60 6.16
C ASP A 44 -13.69 -1.39 7.26
N ASN A 45 -13.12 -2.51 7.68
CA ASN A 45 -13.72 -3.32 8.75
C ASN A 45 -13.39 -2.79 10.14
N MET A 46 -12.47 -1.82 10.24
CA MET A 46 -12.05 -1.21 11.51
C MET A 46 -11.54 -2.24 12.52
N ASN A 47 -10.83 -3.28 12.05
CA ASN A 47 -10.28 -4.30 12.95
C ASN A 47 -9.24 -3.71 13.92
N ASP A 48 -9.02 -4.43 15.00
CA ASP A 48 -8.13 -4.03 16.10
C ASP A 48 -6.71 -4.61 16.01
N TYR A 49 -6.26 -4.93 14.82
CA TYR A 49 -4.89 -5.40 14.58
C TYR A 49 -3.84 -4.44 15.15
N TYR A 50 -4.11 -3.14 15.05
CA TYR A 50 -3.41 -2.10 15.79
C TYR A 50 -4.42 -1.10 16.37
N ASP A 51 -3.95 -0.11 17.10
CA ASP A 51 -4.77 0.89 17.82
C ASP A 51 -5.83 1.52 16.89
N VAL A 52 -7.08 1.21 17.14
CA VAL A 52 -8.24 1.68 16.37
C VAL A 52 -8.38 3.20 16.37
N ARG A 53 -7.85 3.89 17.40
CA ARG A 53 -7.89 5.37 17.47
C ARG A 53 -7.19 6.02 16.28
N LEU A 54 -6.16 5.38 15.70
CA LEU A 54 -5.52 5.85 14.47
C LEU A 54 -6.49 5.83 13.29
N LYS A 55 -7.27 4.76 13.17
CA LYS A 55 -8.29 4.61 12.12
C LYS A 55 -9.41 5.63 12.30
N GLU A 56 -9.88 5.82 13.51
CA GLU A 56 -10.91 6.80 13.85
C GLU A 56 -10.45 8.23 13.56
N ALA A 57 -9.22 8.58 13.92
CA ALA A 57 -8.64 9.89 13.61
C ALA A 57 -8.55 10.15 12.10
N ARG A 58 -8.13 9.16 11.33
CA ARG A 58 -8.08 9.26 9.85
C ARG A 58 -9.47 9.49 9.25
N LEU A 59 -10.49 8.76 9.72
CA LEU A 59 -11.86 8.93 9.26
C LEU A 59 -12.44 10.29 9.66
N THR A 60 -12.12 10.79 10.84
CA THR A 60 -12.55 12.12 11.27
C THR A 60 -12.06 13.21 10.31
N GLU A 61 -10.80 13.11 9.87
CA GLU A 61 -10.27 14.05 8.86
C GLU A 61 -11.00 13.95 7.52
N LEU A 62 -11.42 12.76 7.11
CA LEU A 62 -12.13 12.55 5.84
C LEU A 62 -13.59 13.01 5.89
N SER A 63 -14.20 12.98 7.07
CA SER A 63 -15.62 13.29 7.27
C SER A 63 -16.00 14.75 6.98
N ILE A 64 -15.02 15.64 6.84
CA ILE A 64 -15.25 17.04 6.43
C ILE A 64 -15.74 17.17 4.99
N HIS A 65 -15.55 16.14 4.16
CA HIS A 65 -15.95 16.15 2.76
C HIS A 65 -17.38 15.61 2.61
N PRO A 66 -18.37 16.42 2.18
CA PRO A 66 -19.77 16.00 2.12
C PRO A 66 -20.04 14.82 1.18
N SER A 67 -19.23 14.65 0.14
CA SER A 67 -19.37 13.56 -0.82
C SER A 67 -18.63 12.28 -0.42
N PHE A 68 -17.94 12.29 0.72
CA PHE A 68 -17.31 11.07 1.26
C PHE A 68 -18.33 10.24 2.03
N VAL A 69 -18.46 8.98 1.65
CA VAL A 69 -19.31 7.99 2.31
C VAL A 69 -18.46 6.89 2.89
N PHE A 70 -18.53 6.71 4.20
CA PHE A 70 -17.85 5.61 4.87
C PHE A 70 -18.80 4.46 5.19
N ILE A 71 -18.38 3.24 4.87
CA ILE A 71 -19.12 2.00 5.13
C ILE A 71 -18.22 1.09 5.97
N LYS A 72 -18.63 0.83 7.20
CA LYS A 72 -17.96 -0.12 8.07
C LYS A 72 -18.38 -1.54 7.70
N GLY A 73 -17.42 -2.34 7.26
CA GLY A 73 -17.66 -3.74 6.92
C GLY A 73 -16.46 -4.38 6.26
N SER A 74 -16.56 -5.69 6.05
CA SER A 74 -15.50 -6.49 5.43
C SER A 74 -15.78 -6.71 3.94
N ILE A 75 -14.74 -6.63 3.11
CA ILE A 75 -14.85 -7.03 1.71
C ILE A 75 -15.04 -8.55 1.54
N ALA A 76 -14.80 -9.34 2.59
CA ALA A 76 -15.13 -10.76 2.61
C ALA A 76 -16.66 -11.01 2.71
N ASP A 77 -17.44 -10.00 3.07
CA ASP A 77 -18.90 -10.03 3.01
C ASP A 77 -19.36 -9.70 1.58
N LYS A 78 -19.68 -10.73 0.84
CA LYS A 78 -20.10 -10.63 -0.57
C LYS A 78 -21.33 -9.74 -0.73
N GLY A 79 -22.32 -9.90 0.11
CA GLY A 79 -23.56 -9.10 0.07
C GLY A 79 -23.29 -7.62 0.27
N LEU A 80 -22.41 -7.26 1.19
CA LEU A 80 -22.02 -5.88 1.42
C LEU A 80 -21.35 -5.27 0.18
N VAL A 81 -20.41 -5.97 -0.42
CA VAL A 81 -19.72 -5.49 -1.63
C VAL A 81 -20.69 -5.31 -2.80
N GLU A 82 -21.59 -6.28 -3.01
CA GLU A 82 -22.63 -6.20 -4.03
C GLU A 82 -23.57 -5.01 -3.81
N ASP A 83 -24.01 -4.77 -2.57
CA ASP A 83 -24.88 -3.66 -2.22
C ASP A 83 -24.22 -2.30 -2.46
N VAL A 84 -22.94 -2.17 -2.15
CA VAL A 84 -22.15 -0.96 -2.43
C VAL A 84 -22.12 -0.65 -3.92
N PHE A 85 -21.88 -1.64 -4.75
CA PHE A 85 -21.87 -1.45 -6.22
C PHE A 85 -23.26 -1.10 -6.76
N LYS A 86 -24.31 -1.72 -6.25
CA LYS A 86 -25.70 -1.41 -6.64
C LYS A 86 -26.12 -0.01 -6.26
N GLN A 87 -25.71 0.45 -5.09
CA GLN A 87 -26.11 1.76 -4.57
C GLN A 87 -25.31 2.91 -5.16
N TYR A 88 -23.99 2.74 -5.32
CA TYR A 88 -23.08 3.83 -5.64
C TYR A 88 -22.48 3.78 -7.04
N HIS A 89 -22.55 2.67 -7.74
CA HIS A 89 -22.06 2.50 -9.11
C HIS A 89 -20.62 3.00 -9.31
N PRO A 90 -19.63 2.50 -8.56
CA PRO A 90 -18.26 2.97 -8.67
C PRO A 90 -17.68 2.71 -10.07
N GLN A 91 -17.00 3.71 -10.60
CA GLN A 91 -16.36 3.67 -11.92
C GLN A 91 -14.88 3.37 -11.84
N ILE A 92 -14.26 3.68 -10.70
CA ILE A 92 -12.86 3.38 -10.39
C ILE A 92 -12.83 2.68 -9.04
N VAL A 93 -12.09 1.59 -8.96
CA VAL A 93 -11.95 0.79 -7.74
C VAL A 93 -10.49 0.70 -7.34
N VAL A 94 -10.18 1.11 -6.12
CA VAL A 94 -8.84 0.99 -5.54
C VAL A 94 -8.92 0.05 -4.34
N ASN A 95 -8.47 -1.18 -4.51
CA ASN A 95 -8.55 -2.20 -3.47
C ASN A 95 -7.25 -2.25 -2.67
N LEU A 96 -7.27 -1.62 -1.51
CA LEU A 96 -6.16 -1.59 -0.55
C LEU A 96 -6.47 -2.40 0.72
N ALA A 97 -7.72 -2.82 0.91
CA ALA A 97 -8.12 -3.63 2.05
C ALA A 97 -7.41 -4.98 2.03
N ALA A 98 -6.69 -5.26 3.10
CA ALA A 98 -5.98 -6.52 3.28
C ALA A 98 -5.63 -6.69 4.76
N GLN A 99 -5.41 -7.93 5.18
CA GLN A 99 -4.67 -8.19 6.40
C GLN A 99 -3.18 -8.06 6.06
N ALA A 100 -2.52 -7.11 6.69
CA ALA A 100 -1.10 -6.85 6.54
C ALA A 100 -0.26 -7.52 7.64
N GLY A 101 1.05 -7.54 7.45
CA GLY A 101 2.00 -8.08 8.42
C GLY A 101 2.43 -9.52 8.10
N VAL A 102 3.68 -9.69 7.69
CA VAL A 102 4.22 -11.02 7.33
C VAL A 102 4.18 -11.99 8.51
N ARG A 103 4.61 -11.53 9.69
CA ARG A 103 4.69 -12.39 10.89
C ARG A 103 3.31 -12.73 11.46
N TYR A 104 2.37 -11.81 11.40
CA TYR A 104 1.02 -12.04 11.89
C TYR A 104 0.28 -13.12 11.11
N SER A 105 0.67 -13.39 9.86
CA SER A 105 0.11 -14.50 9.08
C SER A 105 0.40 -15.88 9.66
N ILE A 106 1.41 -16.01 10.52
CA ILE A 106 1.69 -17.24 11.27
C ILE A 106 0.71 -17.39 12.44
N ILE A 107 0.36 -16.28 13.08
CA ILE A 107 -0.47 -16.27 14.30
C ILE A 107 -1.96 -16.37 13.95
N ASN A 108 -2.40 -15.66 12.93
CA ASN A 108 -3.80 -15.61 12.50
C ASN A 108 -3.93 -15.78 10.97
N PRO A 109 -3.69 -16.99 10.45
CA PRO A 109 -3.74 -17.23 9.01
C PRO A 109 -5.14 -17.04 8.41
N ASP A 110 -6.20 -17.30 9.16
CA ASP A 110 -7.57 -17.17 8.67
C ASP A 110 -7.90 -15.75 8.23
N ALA A 111 -7.40 -14.73 8.92
CA ALA A 111 -7.61 -13.35 8.55
C ALA A 111 -7.03 -13.02 7.16
N TYR A 112 -5.95 -13.68 6.77
CA TYR A 112 -5.30 -13.49 5.46
C TYR A 112 -6.08 -14.15 4.34
N ILE A 113 -6.57 -15.35 4.55
CA ILE A 113 -7.45 -16.05 3.59
C ILE A 113 -8.73 -15.26 3.39
N GLU A 114 -9.37 -14.85 4.48
CA GLU A 114 -10.63 -14.13 4.44
C GLU A 114 -10.49 -12.77 3.73
N SER A 115 -9.58 -11.92 4.18
CA SER A 115 -9.44 -10.58 3.63
C SER A 115 -8.75 -10.56 2.28
N ASN A 116 -7.64 -11.29 2.12
CA ASN A 116 -6.78 -11.16 0.95
C ASN A 116 -7.24 -12.01 -0.22
N LEU A 117 -7.81 -13.19 0.03
CA LEU A 117 -8.31 -14.06 -1.05
C LEU A 117 -9.81 -13.91 -1.27
N ILE A 118 -10.63 -14.21 -0.27
CA ILE A 118 -12.09 -14.14 -0.39
C ILE A 118 -12.54 -12.71 -0.66
N GLY A 119 -11.99 -11.75 0.09
CA GLY A 119 -12.32 -10.33 -0.09
C GLY A 119 -11.96 -9.83 -1.47
N PHE A 120 -10.77 -10.13 -1.97
CA PHE A 120 -10.38 -9.71 -3.32
C PHE A 120 -11.18 -10.41 -4.41
N TYR A 121 -11.48 -11.68 -4.24
CA TYR A 121 -12.39 -12.40 -5.12
C TYR A 121 -13.75 -11.70 -5.22
N ASN A 122 -14.34 -11.27 -4.09
CA ASN A 122 -15.59 -10.54 -4.11
C ASN A 122 -15.50 -9.22 -4.88
N ILE A 123 -14.40 -8.50 -4.75
CA ILE A 123 -14.15 -7.28 -5.54
C ILE A 123 -14.05 -7.60 -7.04
N LEU A 124 -13.31 -8.63 -7.42
CA LEU A 124 -13.18 -9.04 -8.82
C LEU A 124 -14.52 -9.45 -9.45
N GLU A 125 -15.32 -10.24 -8.73
CA GLU A 125 -16.64 -10.66 -9.21
C GLU A 125 -17.59 -9.47 -9.36
N THR A 126 -17.55 -8.54 -8.44
CA THR A 126 -18.42 -7.36 -8.51
C THR A 126 -17.97 -6.40 -9.62
N CYS A 127 -16.66 -6.26 -9.86
CA CYS A 127 -16.14 -5.54 -11.01
C CYS A 127 -16.57 -6.21 -12.34
N ARG A 128 -16.49 -7.52 -12.42
CA ARG A 128 -16.96 -8.27 -13.58
C ARG A 128 -18.43 -8.00 -13.88
N HIS A 129 -19.30 -8.08 -12.88
CA HIS A 129 -20.73 -7.85 -13.05
C HIS A 129 -21.10 -6.38 -13.29
N SER A 130 -20.16 -5.44 -13.10
CA SER A 130 -20.36 -4.04 -13.49
C SER A 130 -20.54 -3.86 -14.99
N TYR A 131 -20.11 -4.84 -15.80
CA TYR A 131 -20.24 -4.85 -17.25
C TYR A 131 -21.57 -5.46 -17.75
N ASP A 132 -22.39 -5.99 -16.85
CA ASP A 132 -23.70 -6.51 -17.20
C ASP A 132 -24.64 -5.38 -17.65
N GLU A 133 -25.63 -5.73 -18.50
CA GLU A 133 -26.57 -4.75 -19.03
C GLU A 133 -27.30 -3.99 -17.91
N GLY A 134 -27.34 -2.67 -18.05
CA GLY A 134 -27.96 -1.76 -17.09
C GLY A 134 -27.05 -1.34 -15.94
N ASN A 135 -25.86 -1.88 -15.82
CA ASN A 135 -24.88 -1.50 -14.83
C ASN A 135 -23.87 -0.46 -15.36
N THR A 136 -23.15 0.17 -14.43
CA THR A 136 -22.06 1.09 -14.76
C THR A 136 -20.73 0.36 -14.72
N ALA A 137 -20.06 0.23 -15.87
CA ALA A 137 -18.80 -0.50 -15.97
C ALA A 137 -17.67 0.16 -15.20
N VAL A 138 -16.88 -0.65 -14.50
CA VAL A 138 -15.63 -0.21 -13.85
C VAL A 138 -14.60 0.09 -14.96
N GLU A 139 -14.08 1.31 -14.97
CA GLU A 139 -13.11 1.77 -15.97
C GLU A 139 -11.68 1.36 -15.61
N HIS A 140 -11.37 1.21 -14.33
CA HIS A 140 -10.05 0.84 -13.85
C HIS A 140 -10.14 0.23 -12.44
N LEU A 141 -9.53 -0.95 -12.28
CA LEU A 141 -9.27 -1.58 -10.99
C LEU A 141 -7.78 -1.46 -10.68
N VAL A 142 -7.45 -0.76 -9.60
CA VAL A 142 -6.09 -0.68 -9.04
C VAL A 142 -6.07 -1.45 -7.74
N TYR A 143 -5.12 -2.33 -7.54
CA TYR A 143 -5.05 -3.13 -6.32
C TYR A 143 -3.63 -3.23 -5.77
N ALA A 144 -3.54 -3.42 -4.46
CA ALA A 144 -2.28 -3.58 -3.76
C ALA A 144 -1.81 -5.04 -3.79
N SER A 145 -0.65 -5.28 -4.41
CA SER A 145 0.22 -6.41 -4.14
C SER A 145 1.31 -5.97 -3.15
N SER A 146 2.39 -6.69 -3.05
CA SER A 146 3.45 -6.44 -2.06
C SER A 146 4.80 -6.90 -2.57
N SER A 147 5.86 -6.21 -2.17
CA SER A 147 7.25 -6.66 -2.39
C SER A 147 7.55 -8.02 -1.75
N SER A 148 6.75 -8.45 -0.79
CA SER A 148 6.88 -9.78 -0.16
C SER A 148 6.73 -10.93 -1.15
N VAL A 149 6.10 -10.72 -2.32
CA VAL A 149 5.98 -11.74 -3.38
C VAL A 149 7.34 -12.17 -3.94
N TYR A 150 8.37 -11.33 -3.83
CA TYR A 150 9.72 -11.69 -4.26
C TYR A 150 10.33 -12.80 -3.40
N GLY A 151 9.84 -12.98 -2.17
CA GLY A 151 10.20 -14.11 -1.32
C GLY A 151 11.69 -14.32 -1.18
N SER A 152 12.18 -15.50 -1.59
CA SER A 152 13.58 -15.89 -1.52
C SER A 152 14.44 -15.46 -2.73
N ASN A 153 13.92 -14.59 -3.62
CA ASN A 153 14.71 -14.07 -4.72
C ASN A 153 15.96 -13.32 -4.20
N LYS A 154 17.11 -13.60 -4.81
CA LYS A 154 18.41 -13.05 -4.39
C LYS A 154 18.87 -11.88 -5.24
N LYS A 155 18.41 -11.81 -6.50
CA LYS A 155 18.79 -10.74 -7.44
C LYS A 155 18.13 -9.43 -7.00
N VAL A 156 18.92 -8.35 -6.96
CA VAL A 156 18.46 -6.98 -6.74
C VAL A 156 18.96 -6.06 -7.87
N PRO A 157 18.23 -4.98 -8.22
CA PRO A 157 16.90 -4.60 -7.74
C PRO A 157 15.83 -5.63 -8.12
N TYR A 158 14.76 -5.71 -7.32
CA TYR A 158 13.61 -6.56 -7.63
C TYR A 158 12.85 -6.00 -8.83
N SER A 159 12.69 -6.81 -9.88
CA SER A 159 12.02 -6.44 -11.13
C SER A 159 10.66 -7.11 -11.25
N ILE A 160 9.71 -6.43 -11.89
CA ILE A 160 8.42 -7.02 -12.24
C ILE A 160 8.54 -8.20 -13.21
N ASP A 161 9.66 -8.31 -13.92
CA ASP A 161 9.96 -9.40 -14.83
C ASP A 161 10.58 -10.63 -14.13
N ASP A 162 10.93 -10.50 -12.84
CA ASP A 162 11.47 -11.60 -12.07
C ASP A 162 10.40 -12.65 -11.80
N GLN A 163 10.81 -13.92 -11.86
CA GLN A 163 9.95 -15.02 -11.45
C GLN A 163 9.75 -14.99 -9.94
N VAL A 164 8.50 -15.06 -9.47
CA VAL A 164 8.14 -14.91 -8.06
C VAL A 164 7.28 -16.09 -7.59
N ASP A 165 7.88 -17.28 -7.59
CA ASP A 165 7.21 -18.53 -7.26
C ASP A 165 7.66 -19.14 -5.92
N ASN A 166 8.48 -18.42 -5.15
CA ASN A 166 9.05 -18.91 -3.91
C ASN A 166 8.68 -18.00 -2.71
N PRO A 167 7.39 -17.85 -2.38
CA PRO A 167 6.96 -17.05 -1.24
C PRO A 167 7.46 -17.67 0.06
N VAL A 168 7.84 -16.83 1.03
CA VAL A 168 8.32 -17.27 2.36
C VAL A 168 7.30 -17.01 3.47
N SER A 169 6.11 -16.56 3.13
CA SER A 169 5.01 -16.35 4.08
C SER A 169 3.66 -16.60 3.43
N LEU A 170 2.65 -16.89 4.24
CA LEU A 170 1.27 -16.98 3.78
C LEU A 170 0.81 -15.62 3.22
N TYR A 171 1.20 -14.53 3.85
CA TYR A 171 0.91 -13.19 3.35
C TYR A 171 1.38 -13.02 1.89
N ALA A 172 2.64 -13.33 1.62
CA ALA A 172 3.20 -13.26 0.27
C ALA A 172 2.43 -14.16 -0.72
N ALA A 173 2.09 -15.39 -0.30
CA ALA A 173 1.31 -16.30 -1.11
C ALA A 173 -0.08 -15.76 -1.46
N THR A 174 -0.77 -15.11 -0.51
CA THR A 174 -2.06 -14.47 -0.80
C THR A 174 -1.92 -13.29 -1.77
N LYS A 175 -0.87 -12.49 -1.65
CA LYS A 175 -0.64 -11.36 -2.55
C LYS A 175 -0.27 -11.83 -3.96
N LYS A 176 0.54 -12.86 -4.09
CA LYS A 176 0.81 -13.48 -5.40
C LYS A 176 -0.45 -14.08 -6.02
N SER A 177 -1.29 -14.71 -5.21
CA SER A 177 -2.59 -15.22 -5.65
C SER A 177 -3.50 -14.11 -6.18
N ASP A 178 -3.51 -12.95 -5.54
CA ASP A 178 -4.27 -11.78 -6.00
C ASP A 178 -3.81 -11.33 -7.39
N GLU A 179 -2.50 -11.32 -7.65
CA GLU A 179 -1.96 -10.99 -8.97
C GLU A 179 -2.45 -11.98 -10.04
N LEU A 180 -2.42 -13.27 -9.73
CA LEU A 180 -2.88 -14.31 -10.66
C LEU A 180 -4.39 -14.24 -10.91
N MET A 181 -5.18 -14.03 -9.87
CA MET A 181 -6.64 -13.88 -10.00
C MET A 181 -6.99 -12.63 -10.80
N ALA A 182 -6.37 -11.49 -10.53
CA ALA A 182 -6.61 -10.26 -11.28
C ALA A 182 -6.26 -10.41 -12.75
N HIS A 183 -5.13 -11.06 -13.05
CA HIS A 183 -4.75 -11.35 -14.43
C HIS A 183 -5.80 -12.22 -15.16
N ALA A 184 -6.28 -13.28 -14.51
CA ALA A 184 -7.30 -14.15 -15.08
C ALA A 184 -8.61 -13.40 -15.36
N TYR A 185 -9.06 -12.55 -14.43
CA TYR A 185 -10.27 -11.74 -14.61
C TYR A 185 -10.11 -10.68 -15.70
N ALA A 186 -8.95 -10.03 -15.79
CA ALA A 186 -8.65 -9.10 -16.88
C ALA A 186 -8.72 -9.80 -18.24
N LYS A 187 -8.16 -11.01 -18.33
CA LYS A 187 -8.17 -11.79 -19.57
C LYS A 187 -9.56 -12.28 -19.95
N LEU A 188 -10.32 -12.80 -18.99
CA LEU A 188 -11.64 -13.39 -19.25
C LEU A 188 -12.72 -12.32 -19.50
N TYR A 189 -12.67 -11.22 -18.77
CA TYR A 189 -13.74 -10.22 -18.73
C TYR A 189 -13.34 -8.83 -19.19
N ASN A 190 -12.10 -8.64 -19.64
CA ASN A 190 -11.55 -7.38 -20.13
C ASN A 190 -11.66 -6.22 -19.10
N ILE A 191 -11.46 -6.51 -17.84
CA ILE A 191 -11.44 -5.50 -16.77
C ILE A 191 -10.07 -4.83 -16.76
N PRO A 192 -9.94 -3.53 -17.09
CA PRO A 192 -8.65 -2.84 -17.00
C PRO A 192 -8.14 -2.86 -15.55
N SER A 193 -7.00 -3.50 -15.32
CA SER A 193 -6.50 -3.76 -13.99
C SER A 193 -5.01 -3.47 -13.86
N THR A 194 -4.62 -2.79 -12.79
CA THR A 194 -3.22 -2.50 -12.47
C THR A 194 -2.90 -2.94 -11.05
N GLY A 195 -1.95 -3.86 -10.91
CA GLY A 195 -1.41 -4.28 -9.63
C GLY A 195 -0.16 -3.50 -9.27
N LEU A 196 -0.02 -3.16 -8.00
CA LEU A 196 1.13 -2.44 -7.47
C LEU A 196 1.78 -3.23 -6.35
N ARG A 197 3.05 -3.58 -6.52
CA ARG A 197 3.88 -4.20 -5.49
C ARG A 197 4.48 -3.09 -4.63
N PHE A 198 3.84 -2.83 -3.49
CA PHE A 198 4.32 -1.80 -2.55
C PHE A 198 5.57 -2.28 -1.83
N PHE A 199 6.58 -1.43 -1.83
CA PHE A 199 7.72 -1.53 -0.91
C PHE A 199 7.39 -0.76 0.38
N THR A 200 8.34 -0.60 1.28
CA THR A 200 8.05 0.00 2.59
C THR A 200 7.65 1.46 2.47
N VAL A 201 6.45 1.78 2.95
CA VAL A 201 5.91 3.14 3.01
C VAL A 201 6.00 3.66 4.44
N TYR A 202 6.44 4.91 4.60
CA TYR A 202 6.54 5.54 5.92
C TYR A 202 6.00 6.96 5.88
N GLY A 203 5.67 7.51 7.06
CA GLY A 203 5.22 8.88 7.19
C GLY A 203 4.22 9.07 8.33
N PRO A 204 3.66 10.31 8.46
CA PRO A 204 2.67 10.65 9.46
C PRO A 204 1.46 9.73 9.45
N ALA A 205 0.93 9.42 10.61
CA ALA A 205 -0.19 8.51 10.81
C ALA A 205 0.03 7.11 10.24
N GLY A 206 1.28 6.65 10.21
CA GLY A 206 1.67 5.33 9.74
C GLY A 206 1.15 4.19 10.61
N ARG A 207 1.51 2.97 10.26
CA ARG A 207 1.06 1.78 10.98
C ARG A 207 2.00 1.44 12.13
N PRO A 208 1.48 1.19 13.34
CA PRO A 208 2.30 0.82 14.50
C PRO A 208 3.08 -0.48 14.37
N ASP A 209 2.65 -1.39 13.49
CA ASP A 209 3.36 -2.64 13.20
C ASP A 209 4.62 -2.46 12.32
N MET A 210 4.84 -1.27 11.78
CA MET A 210 6.02 -0.95 10.99
C MET A 210 7.22 -0.63 11.89
N ALA A 211 8.43 -0.99 11.42
CA ALA A 211 9.65 -0.86 12.22
C ALA A 211 9.92 0.55 12.75
N TYR A 212 9.77 1.57 11.91
CA TYR A 212 10.02 2.96 12.32
C TYR A 212 9.09 3.44 13.45
N PHE A 213 7.84 3.00 13.41
CA PHE A 213 6.86 3.32 14.44
C PHE A 213 7.18 2.56 15.73
N GLY A 214 7.43 1.26 15.63
CA GLY A 214 7.81 0.42 16.76
C GLY A 214 9.11 0.86 17.42
N PHE A 215 10.09 1.30 16.65
CA PHE A 215 11.33 1.89 17.21
C PHE A 215 11.03 3.17 18.01
N THR A 216 10.17 4.02 17.48
CA THR A 216 9.76 5.25 18.17
C THR A 216 9.10 4.95 19.51
N ASP A 217 8.17 4.01 19.56
CA ASP A 217 7.48 3.60 20.79
C ASP A 217 8.48 3.05 21.83
N LYS A 218 9.42 2.23 21.40
CA LYS A 218 10.44 1.67 22.28
C LYS A 218 11.39 2.73 22.82
N LEU A 219 11.90 3.59 21.95
CA LEU A 219 12.82 4.66 22.36
C LEU A 219 12.14 5.62 23.34
N ARG A 220 10.89 6.00 23.09
CA ARG A 220 10.11 6.84 23.99
C ARG A 220 9.89 6.17 25.34
N ALA A 221 9.70 4.87 25.38
CA ALA A 221 9.54 4.09 26.61
C ALA A 221 10.87 3.83 27.33
N GLY A 222 12.00 4.34 26.86
CA GLY A 222 13.33 4.09 27.41
C GLY A 222 13.85 2.68 27.17
N LYS A 223 13.30 1.97 26.20
CA LYS A 223 13.71 0.62 25.82
C LYS A 223 14.77 0.63 24.74
N THR A 224 15.54 -0.46 24.66
CA THR A 224 16.56 -0.66 23.63
C THR A 224 15.92 -1.24 22.36
N ILE A 225 16.29 -0.69 21.20
CA ILE A 225 15.90 -1.25 19.90
C ILE A 225 16.98 -2.21 19.40
N GLN A 226 16.55 -3.29 18.75
CA GLN A 226 17.43 -4.26 18.12
C GLN A 226 17.57 -3.98 16.62
N ILE A 227 18.80 -3.87 16.15
CA ILE A 227 19.13 -3.63 14.76
C ILE A 227 19.78 -4.90 14.21
N PHE A 228 19.03 -5.61 13.35
CA PHE A 228 19.44 -6.91 12.81
C PHE A 228 20.58 -6.79 11.79
N ASN A 229 21.26 -7.92 11.58
CA ASN A 229 22.45 -8.04 10.75
C ASN A 229 23.53 -7.00 11.08
N TYR A 230 23.67 -6.64 12.36
CA TYR A 230 24.61 -5.62 12.83
C TYR A 230 24.47 -4.29 12.09
N GLY A 231 23.29 -3.99 11.57
CA GLY A 231 23.00 -2.81 10.77
C GLY A 231 23.40 -2.89 9.30
N ASN A 232 23.94 -4.02 8.84
CA ASN A 232 24.36 -4.23 7.45
C ASN A 232 23.15 -4.58 6.56
N CYS A 233 22.12 -3.74 6.61
CA CYS A 233 20.89 -3.90 5.84
C CYS A 233 20.58 -2.62 5.08
N LYS A 234 20.04 -2.80 3.87
CA LYS A 234 19.47 -1.70 3.07
C LYS A 234 18.05 -2.02 2.70
N ARG A 235 17.18 -1.02 2.78
CA ARG A 235 15.75 -1.15 2.46
C ARG A 235 15.29 0.03 1.62
N ASP A 236 14.26 -0.23 0.86
CA ASP A 236 13.56 0.78 0.07
C ASP A 236 12.48 1.42 0.94
N PHE A 237 12.65 2.70 1.27
CA PHE A 237 11.67 3.48 2.04
C PHE A 237 11.12 4.59 1.16
N THR A 238 9.80 4.66 1.06
CA THR A 238 9.12 5.70 0.29
C THR A 238 8.17 6.49 1.17
N TYR A 239 8.28 7.82 1.11
CA TYR A 239 7.41 8.70 1.87
C TYR A 239 5.97 8.63 1.36
N ILE A 240 5.01 8.72 2.28
CA ILE A 240 3.57 8.52 1.98
C ILE A 240 3.05 9.46 0.89
N ASP A 241 3.45 10.73 0.88
CA ASP A 241 2.99 11.68 -0.14
C ASP A 241 3.46 11.29 -1.55
N ASP A 242 4.67 10.76 -1.67
CA ASP A 242 5.19 10.25 -2.93
C ASP A 242 4.41 9.02 -3.41
N ILE A 243 4.09 8.11 -2.49
CA ILE A 243 3.26 6.93 -2.79
C ILE A 243 1.88 7.34 -3.29
N VAL A 244 1.24 8.29 -2.63
CA VAL A 244 -0.10 8.76 -3.00
C VAL A 244 -0.08 9.47 -4.36
N THR A 245 0.98 10.23 -4.65
CA THR A 245 1.19 10.81 -5.98
C THR A 245 1.28 9.73 -7.05
N GLY A 246 2.04 8.67 -6.79
CA GLY A 246 2.14 7.53 -7.71
C GLY A 246 0.81 6.81 -7.92
N LEU A 247 0.05 6.58 -6.86
CA LEU A 247 -1.28 5.98 -6.92
C LEU A 247 -2.24 6.80 -7.78
N GLU A 248 -2.30 8.10 -7.57
CA GLU A 248 -3.18 8.99 -8.32
C GLU A 248 -2.84 8.97 -9.82
N LYS A 249 -1.56 8.98 -10.17
CA LYS A 249 -1.10 8.86 -11.56
C LYS A 249 -1.50 7.53 -12.19
N VAL A 250 -1.35 6.43 -11.46
CA VAL A 250 -1.74 5.10 -11.92
C VAL A 250 -3.25 5.01 -12.13
N MET A 251 -4.05 5.53 -11.22
CA MET A 251 -5.52 5.55 -11.34
C MET A 251 -5.99 6.25 -12.61
N ALA A 252 -5.29 7.30 -13.04
CA ALA A 252 -5.66 8.13 -14.18
C ALA A 252 -5.25 7.55 -15.55
N LYS A 253 -4.67 6.33 -15.58
CA LYS A 253 -4.18 5.74 -16.82
C LYS A 253 -4.29 4.21 -16.73
N ALA A 254 -5.24 3.66 -17.47
CA ALA A 254 -5.55 2.23 -17.43
C ALA A 254 -4.94 1.47 -18.60
N PRO A 255 -4.54 0.19 -18.42
CA PRO A 255 -4.08 -0.63 -19.51
C PRO A 255 -5.23 -0.96 -20.46
N ASP A 256 -4.93 -1.00 -21.76
CA ASP A 256 -5.87 -1.37 -22.81
C ASP A 256 -5.66 -2.83 -23.22
N LYS A 257 -6.74 -3.46 -23.71
CA LYS A 257 -6.64 -4.70 -24.46
C LYS A 257 -5.84 -4.46 -25.74
N ALA A 258 -4.88 -5.30 -26.01
CA ALA A 258 -4.01 -5.17 -27.17
C ALA A 258 -3.81 -6.51 -27.89
N THR A 259 -3.15 -6.47 -29.05
CA THR A 259 -2.66 -7.66 -29.76
C THR A 259 -1.14 -7.71 -29.61
N GLY A 260 -0.63 -8.85 -29.16
CA GLY A 260 0.79 -9.08 -29.02
C GLY A 260 1.52 -9.19 -30.36
N VAL A 261 2.84 -9.18 -30.33
CA VAL A 261 3.69 -9.35 -31.52
C VAL A 261 3.51 -10.71 -32.19
N ASP A 262 3.02 -11.69 -31.44
CA ASP A 262 2.67 -13.05 -31.91
C ASP A 262 1.24 -13.13 -32.47
N GLY A 263 0.51 -12.02 -32.52
CA GLY A 263 -0.88 -11.96 -32.99
C GLY A 263 -1.92 -12.40 -31.94
N LEU A 264 -1.50 -12.77 -30.72
CA LEU A 264 -2.40 -13.22 -29.67
C LEU A 264 -2.95 -12.06 -28.85
N PRO A 265 -4.17 -12.18 -28.28
CA PRO A 265 -4.74 -11.15 -27.42
C PRO A 265 -3.91 -10.96 -26.15
N VAL A 266 -3.60 -9.72 -25.83
CA VAL A 266 -2.98 -9.29 -24.56
C VAL A 266 -4.08 -8.69 -23.69
N PRO A 267 -4.28 -9.19 -22.45
CA PRO A 267 -5.31 -8.66 -21.56
C PRO A 267 -4.99 -7.22 -21.12
N PRO A 268 -6.01 -6.44 -20.72
CA PRO A 268 -5.82 -5.10 -20.17
C PRO A 268 -5.32 -5.16 -18.71
N TYR A 269 -4.12 -5.66 -18.54
CA TYR A 269 -3.50 -5.92 -17.24
C TYR A 269 -2.08 -5.38 -17.19
N ALA A 270 -1.74 -4.71 -16.09
CA ALA A 270 -0.41 -4.22 -15.84
C ALA A 270 0.00 -4.47 -14.38
N LEU A 271 1.30 -4.64 -14.15
CA LEU A 271 1.89 -4.84 -12.84
C LEU A 271 3.13 -3.96 -12.71
N TYR A 272 3.25 -3.25 -11.59
CA TYR A 272 4.38 -2.36 -11.33
C TYR A 272 4.88 -2.50 -9.91
N ASN A 273 6.18 -2.27 -9.72
CA ASN A 273 6.72 -1.94 -8.42
C ASN A 273 6.44 -0.46 -8.10
N ILE A 274 6.04 -0.18 -6.87
CA ILE A 274 5.93 1.19 -6.37
C ILE A 274 6.80 1.34 -5.13
N GLY A 275 7.84 2.15 -5.25
CA GLY A 275 8.85 2.36 -4.23
C GLY A 275 9.78 3.48 -4.62
N ASN A 276 10.83 3.68 -3.85
CA ASN A 276 11.82 4.73 -4.09
C ASN A 276 12.85 4.34 -5.17
N GLY A 277 13.20 3.06 -5.23
CA GLY A 277 14.25 2.58 -6.13
C GLY A 277 15.68 2.89 -5.64
N THR A 278 15.82 3.61 -4.55
CA THR A 278 17.11 3.91 -3.91
C THR A 278 17.13 3.30 -2.51
N PRO A 279 17.96 2.27 -2.27
CA PRO A 279 18.01 1.62 -0.97
C PRO A 279 18.73 2.48 0.05
N GLU A 280 18.17 2.58 1.25
CA GLU A 280 18.73 3.29 2.39
C GLU A 280 19.35 2.33 3.41
N LYS A 281 20.48 2.70 3.99
CA LYS A 281 21.08 1.94 5.09
C LYS A 281 20.21 2.03 6.33
N LEU A 282 19.96 0.88 6.96
CA LEU A 282 19.14 0.84 8.16
C LEU A 282 19.74 1.69 9.31
N LEU A 283 21.06 1.67 9.47
CA LEU A 283 21.73 2.50 10.48
C LEU A 283 21.51 4.01 10.25
N ASP A 284 21.56 4.46 9.01
CA ASP A 284 21.28 5.87 8.68
C ASP A 284 19.82 6.21 8.98
N PHE A 285 18.91 5.30 8.64
CA PHE A 285 17.48 5.47 8.90
C PHE A 285 17.20 5.66 10.40
N VAL A 286 17.70 4.77 11.27
CA VAL A 286 17.45 4.86 12.70
C VAL A 286 18.16 6.04 13.34
N GLN A 287 19.34 6.42 12.85
CA GLN A 287 20.05 7.60 13.32
C GLN A 287 19.25 8.88 13.03
N ILE A 288 18.80 9.04 11.80
CA ILE A 288 17.99 10.20 11.41
C ILE A 288 16.67 10.21 12.17
N LEU A 289 16.03 9.06 12.34
CA LEU A 289 14.80 8.95 13.13
C LEU A 289 15.01 9.45 14.57
N SER A 290 16.07 9.00 15.24
CA SER A 290 16.37 9.43 16.61
C SER A 290 16.62 10.94 16.71
N GLU A 291 17.36 11.50 15.78
CA GLU A 291 17.63 12.94 15.72
C GLU A 291 16.35 13.76 15.51
N GLU A 292 15.46 13.32 14.61
CA GLU A 292 14.21 14.02 14.37
C GLU A 292 13.21 13.85 15.52
N LEU A 293 13.22 12.73 16.23
CA LEU A 293 12.43 12.55 17.45
C LEU A 293 12.88 13.50 18.57
N VAL A 294 14.19 13.73 18.71
CA VAL A 294 14.73 14.74 19.65
C VAL A 294 14.30 16.15 19.21
N ARG A 295 14.45 16.46 17.93
CA ARG A 295 14.06 17.78 17.39
C ARG A 295 12.58 18.07 17.61
N ALA A 296 11.71 17.11 17.42
CA ALA A 296 10.27 17.25 17.60
C ALA A 296 9.84 17.29 19.08
N GLY A 297 10.74 16.96 20.00
CA GLY A 297 10.43 16.90 21.42
C GLY A 297 9.77 15.60 21.88
N VAL A 298 9.80 14.55 21.06
CA VAL A 298 9.37 13.19 21.43
C VAL A 298 10.36 12.55 22.40
N LEU A 299 11.65 12.79 22.17
CA LEU A 299 12.75 12.37 23.04
C LEU A 299 13.42 13.61 23.67
N PRO A 300 14.00 13.48 24.89
CA PRO A 300 14.70 14.59 25.54
C PRO A 300 15.95 15.00 24.75
N LYS A 301 16.37 16.26 24.93
CA LYS A 301 17.52 16.84 24.21
C LYS A 301 18.84 16.11 24.45
N ASP A 302 18.97 15.52 25.62
CA ASP A 302 20.15 14.77 26.05
C ASP A 302 20.00 13.25 25.88
N TYR A 303 19.05 12.81 25.05
CA TYR A 303 18.78 11.39 24.85
C TYR A 303 20.00 10.66 24.29
N ASP A 304 20.45 9.64 25.00
CA ASP A 304 21.58 8.80 24.60
C ASP A 304 21.07 7.65 23.70
N PHE A 305 21.05 7.90 22.40
CA PHE A 305 20.61 6.91 21.42
C PHE A 305 21.56 5.69 21.38
N GLU A 306 22.87 5.89 21.54
CA GLU A 306 23.84 4.79 21.52
C GLU A 306 23.60 3.78 22.66
N ALA A 307 23.15 4.26 23.83
CA ALA A 307 22.80 3.38 24.95
C ALA A 307 21.47 2.62 24.74
N HIS A 308 20.67 3.01 23.76
CA HIS A 308 19.35 2.43 23.49
C HIS A 308 19.28 1.68 22.16
N LYS A 309 20.43 1.36 21.58
CA LYS A 309 20.50 0.53 20.38
C LYS A 309 21.44 -0.66 20.59
N GLU A 310 21.03 -1.80 20.10
CA GLU A 310 21.78 -3.05 20.12
C GLU A 310 21.89 -3.62 18.71
N LEU A 311 23.11 -3.87 18.28
CA LEU A 311 23.36 -4.54 17.01
C LEU A 311 23.36 -6.04 17.24
N VAL A 312 22.47 -6.75 16.53
CA VAL A 312 22.26 -8.19 16.72
C VAL A 312 22.42 -8.94 15.38
N PRO A 313 22.65 -10.26 15.40
CA PRO A 313 22.75 -11.07 14.20
C PRO A 313 21.49 -11.01 13.33
N MET A 314 21.65 -11.33 12.05
CA MET A 314 20.53 -11.42 11.11
C MET A 314 19.51 -12.47 11.56
N GLN A 315 18.23 -12.18 11.39
CA GLN A 315 17.17 -13.17 11.60
C GLN A 315 17.18 -14.21 10.48
N ALA A 316 16.82 -15.45 10.82
CA ALA A 316 16.69 -16.52 9.83
C ALA A 316 15.68 -16.16 8.75
N GLY A 317 16.05 -16.33 7.48
CA GLY A 317 15.20 -16.05 6.33
C GLY A 317 15.16 -14.59 5.90
N ASP A 318 15.85 -13.68 6.61
CA ASP A 318 15.96 -12.28 6.18
C ASP A 318 17.04 -12.12 5.09
N VAL A 319 16.97 -11.00 4.37
CA VAL A 319 17.91 -10.68 3.29
C VAL A 319 18.58 -9.32 3.56
N PRO A 320 19.86 -9.13 3.19
CA PRO A 320 20.59 -7.91 3.55
C PRO A 320 20.15 -6.67 2.76
N VAL A 321 19.69 -6.84 1.52
CA VAL A 321 19.31 -5.73 0.64
C VAL A 321 18.01 -6.03 -0.09
N THR A 322 17.05 -5.10 0.00
CA THR A 322 15.83 -5.14 -0.81
C THR A 322 15.52 -3.75 -1.33
N TYR A 323 15.28 -3.64 -2.62
CA TYR A 323 14.79 -2.40 -3.24
C TYR A 323 14.16 -2.66 -4.60
N ALA A 324 13.30 -1.72 -5.02
CA ALA A 324 12.54 -1.82 -6.24
C ALA A 324 13.32 -1.37 -7.47
N ASP A 325 13.17 -2.09 -8.57
CA ASP A 325 13.32 -1.52 -9.89
C ASP A 325 12.01 -0.82 -10.26
N THR A 326 12.02 0.51 -10.29
CA THR A 326 10.85 1.36 -10.58
C THR A 326 10.90 1.96 -11.97
N SER A 327 11.78 1.49 -12.84
CA SER A 327 11.96 2.04 -14.18
C SER A 327 10.72 1.99 -15.05
N ALA A 328 9.91 0.92 -14.92
CA ALA A 328 8.65 0.80 -15.64
C ALA A 328 7.61 1.84 -15.19
N LEU A 329 7.50 2.09 -13.90
CA LEU A 329 6.59 3.09 -13.35
C LEU A 329 7.00 4.50 -13.75
N GLU A 330 8.29 4.80 -13.71
CA GLU A 330 8.84 6.08 -14.17
C GLU A 330 8.58 6.30 -15.65
N ARG A 331 8.84 5.30 -16.49
CA ARG A 331 8.61 5.35 -17.92
C ARG A 331 7.15 5.60 -18.28
N ASP A 332 6.23 4.86 -17.66
CA ASP A 332 4.82 4.85 -18.06
C ASP A 332 4.00 5.96 -17.40
N PHE A 333 4.39 6.42 -16.22
CA PHE A 333 3.63 7.41 -15.43
C PHE A 333 4.42 8.65 -15.04
N GLY A 334 5.70 8.72 -15.33
CA GLY A 334 6.56 9.80 -14.87
C GLY A 334 6.72 9.86 -13.35
N PHE A 335 6.49 8.73 -12.67
CA PHE A 335 6.59 8.66 -11.22
C PHE A 335 8.07 8.67 -10.79
N LYS A 336 8.39 9.61 -9.90
CA LYS A 336 9.70 9.69 -9.25
C LYS A 336 9.54 10.27 -7.86
N PRO A 337 9.84 9.49 -6.80
CA PRO A 337 9.84 10.00 -5.45
C PRO A 337 10.84 11.14 -5.29
N ASN A 338 10.49 12.16 -4.50
CA ASN A 338 11.33 13.35 -4.31
C ASN A 338 11.52 13.76 -2.85
N THR A 339 10.94 13.03 -1.90
CA THR A 339 11.07 13.33 -0.48
C THR A 339 12.29 12.62 0.09
N ASP A 340 13.27 13.37 0.59
CA ASP A 340 14.41 12.79 1.27
C ASP A 340 14.01 12.20 2.64
N LEU A 341 14.83 11.28 3.12
CA LEU A 341 14.55 10.52 4.33
C LEU A 341 14.40 11.42 5.57
N ARG A 342 15.27 12.42 5.70
CA ARG A 342 15.22 13.35 6.85
C ARG A 342 13.93 14.17 6.87
N THR A 343 13.51 14.70 5.75
CA THR A 343 12.25 15.45 5.62
C THR A 343 11.05 14.58 5.97
N GLY A 344 11.01 13.37 5.45
CA GLY A 344 9.91 12.43 5.73
C GLY A 344 9.86 12.01 7.20
N LEU A 345 10.99 11.68 7.80
CA LEU A 345 11.07 11.30 9.22
C LEU A 345 10.80 12.48 10.16
N ARG A 346 11.15 13.70 9.77
CA ARG A 346 10.77 14.92 10.51
C ARG A 346 9.25 15.04 10.59
N LYS A 347 8.57 14.91 9.49
CA LYS A 347 7.10 15.01 9.44
C LYS A 347 6.43 13.88 10.25
N PHE A 348 6.98 12.68 10.20
CA PHE A 348 6.52 11.60 11.07
C PHE A 348 6.71 11.92 12.55
N ALA A 349 7.88 12.42 12.94
CA ALA A 349 8.19 12.74 14.33
C ALA A 349 7.28 13.86 14.87
N GLU A 350 7.02 14.90 14.09
CA GLU A 350 6.11 15.98 14.43
C GLU A 350 4.67 15.47 14.60
N TRP A 351 4.20 14.63 13.68
CA TRP A 351 2.89 13.99 13.80
C TRP A 351 2.81 13.11 15.07
N TYR A 352 3.83 12.31 15.35
CA TYR A 352 3.86 11.44 16.53
C TYR A 352 3.76 12.24 17.82
N ARG A 353 4.51 13.34 17.91
CA ARG A 353 4.38 14.28 19.03
C ARG A 353 2.95 14.78 19.20
N ASP A 354 2.37 15.31 18.14
CA ASP A 354 1.05 15.95 18.18
C ASP A 354 -0.07 14.95 18.49
N PHE A 355 0.10 13.69 18.13
CA PHE A 355 -0.90 12.64 18.36
C PHE A 355 -0.77 11.99 19.75
N TYR A 356 0.45 11.78 20.25
CA TYR A 356 0.68 10.99 21.46
C TYR A 356 1.14 11.81 22.68
N ILE A 357 1.56 13.03 22.51
CA ILE A 357 2.08 13.91 23.56
C ILE A 357 1.28 15.21 23.61
#